data_a308db4e066665fbae17fd5d6b90604f
#
_entry.id   a308db4e066665fbae17fd5d6b90604f
#
_cell.length_a   1.000
_cell.length_b   1.000
_cell.length_c   1.000
_cell.angle_alpha   90.00
_cell.angle_beta   90.00
_cell.angle_gamma   90.00
#
_symmetry.space_group_name_H-M   'P 1'
#
loop_
_entity.id
_entity.type
_entity.pdbx_description
1 polymer ?
#
loop_
_entity_poly.entity_id
_entity_poly.type
_entity_poly.pdbx_seq_one_letter_code
_entity_poly.pdbx_strand_id
1 'polypeptide(L)'
;FKAKSQGKESVGAGLLTYPVLMAADILLYDTDIVPVGNDQKQHIELTRDLAIRVNNKYGDKKTKGVDGKGNVFLVPDGRFLKEGARIMALDDPTKKMSKSAENVHSRISLLDEPSKIKKSIMKATDSDGVVKFDAENKPGVSNLLNIYSVLTGKTVAELETMYEGKGYGDFKKDLVEVTVESLAPIKERYEAIRNSEE
;
A
#
# COMPACT_ATOMS: atom_id res chain seq x y z
N PHE A 1 -5.30 15.58 13.22
CA PHE A 1 -5.29 15.48 14.67
C PHE A 1 -6.71 15.32 15.23
N LYS A 2 -7.60 16.29 15.04
CA LYS A 2 -8.97 16.30 15.61
C LYS A 2 -9.73 15.00 15.37
N ALA A 3 -9.76 14.48 14.14
CA ALA A 3 -10.47 13.24 13.82
C ALA A 3 -9.91 11.99 14.53
N LYS A 4 -8.59 11.92 14.74
CA LYS A 4 -7.95 10.78 15.41
C LYS A 4 -7.92 10.90 16.94
N SER A 5 -8.22 12.08 17.49
CA SER A 5 -8.29 12.33 18.94
C SER A 5 -9.70 12.21 19.51
N GLN A 6 -10.75 12.22 18.65
CA GLN A 6 -12.14 12.09 19.10
C GLN A 6 -12.38 10.78 19.88
N GLY A 7 -13.01 10.91 21.04
CA GLY A 7 -13.34 9.76 21.89
C GLY A 7 -12.21 9.16 22.72
N LYS A 8 -11.01 9.79 22.76
CA LYS A 8 -9.90 9.35 23.60
C LYS A 8 -9.76 10.26 24.81
N GLU A 9 -9.70 9.71 26.02
CA GLU A 9 -9.46 10.45 27.27
C GLU A 9 -8.09 11.06 27.33
N SER A 10 -7.09 10.45 26.67
CA SER A 10 -5.70 10.94 26.61
C SER A 10 -5.14 10.74 25.23
N VAL A 11 -4.51 11.75 24.69
CA VAL A 11 -3.86 11.75 23.38
C VAL A 11 -2.39 12.15 23.54
N GLY A 12 -1.48 11.23 23.26
CA GLY A 12 -0.04 11.50 23.35
C GLY A 12 0.40 12.59 22.34
N ALA A 13 1.41 13.38 22.72
CA ALA A 13 2.00 14.42 21.88
C ALA A 13 2.45 13.90 20.51
N GLY A 14 2.86 12.63 20.42
CA GLY A 14 3.23 11.98 19.16
C GLY A 14 2.17 12.06 18.06
N LEU A 15 0.87 12.05 18.41
CA LEU A 15 -0.19 12.21 17.43
C LEU A 15 -0.22 13.61 16.79
N LEU A 16 0.29 14.61 17.48
CA LEU A 16 0.41 15.97 16.96
C LEU A 16 1.71 16.16 16.16
N THR A 17 2.80 15.51 16.60
CA THR A 17 4.15 15.78 16.08
C THR A 17 4.60 14.81 14.98
N TYR A 18 3.98 13.62 14.82
CA TYR A 18 4.43 12.65 13.81
C TYR A 18 4.46 13.18 12.36
N PRO A 19 3.61 14.14 11.92
CA PRO A 19 3.72 14.67 10.55
C PRO A 19 5.05 15.39 10.30
N VAL A 20 5.61 16.02 11.35
CA VAL A 20 6.91 16.67 11.28
C VAL A 20 8.04 15.63 11.21
N LEU A 21 7.93 14.54 11.96
CA LEU A 21 8.87 13.42 11.87
C LEU A 21 8.85 12.80 10.48
N MET A 22 7.67 12.54 9.92
CA MET A 22 7.54 12.03 8.54
C MET A 22 8.20 12.97 7.51
N ALA A 23 8.01 14.28 7.66
CA ALA A 23 8.66 15.25 6.79
C ALA A 23 10.20 15.20 6.93
N ALA A 24 10.71 15.08 8.15
CA ALA A 24 12.14 14.94 8.39
C ALA A 24 12.71 13.65 7.77
N ASP A 25 12.03 12.53 7.90
CA ASP A 25 12.42 11.24 7.31
C ASP A 25 12.50 11.31 5.77
N ILE A 26 11.64 12.08 5.13
CA ILE A 26 11.64 12.27 3.67
C ILE A 26 12.77 13.22 3.24
N LEU A 27 12.89 14.37 3.91
CA LEU A 27 13.82 15.42 3.52
C LEU A 27 15.28 15.10 3.84
N LEU A 28 15.53 14.27 4.87
CA LEU A 28 16.88 13.87 5.27
C LEU A 28 17.64 13.11 4.16
N TYR A 29 16.92 12.40 3.30
CA TYR A 29 17.48 11.53 2.25
C TYR A 29 17.39 12.12 0.85
N ASP A 30 17.11 13.42 0.71
CA ASP A 30 16.96 14.08 -0.58
C ASP A 30 16.01 13.32 -1.53
N THR A 31 14.87 12.90 -1.00
CA THR A 31 13.92 12.05 -1.71
C THR A 31 13.20 12.84 -2.80
N ASP A 32 13.24 12.35 -4.06
CA ASP A 32 12.49 12.93 -5.17
C ASP A 32 11.03 12.50 -5.18
N ILE A 33 10.78 11.20 -5.00
CA ILE A 33 9.46 10.58 -5.15
C ILE A 33 9.13 9.72 -3.93
N VAL A 34 7.96 9.96 -3.36
CA VAL A 34 7.44 9.20 -2.22
C VAL A 34 6.19 8.42 -2.65
N PRO A 35 6.27 7.09 -2.84
CA PRO A 35 5.09 6.26 -3.08
C PRO A 35 4.22 6.19 -1.82
N VAL A 36 3.01 6.69 -1.89
CA VAL A 36 2.10 6.76 -0.73
C VAL A 36 0.64 6.53 -1.14
N GLY A 37 -0.17 6.10 -0.18
CA GLY A 37 -1.62 6.07 -0.33
C GLY A 37 -2.24 7.48 -0.29
N ASN A 38 -3.45 7.62 -0.82
CA ASN A 38 -4.17 8.90 -0.89
C ASN A 38 -4.39 9.56 0.48
N ASP A 39 -4.46 8.77 1.56
CA ASP A 39 -4.59 9.26 2.93
C ASP A 39 -3.35 10.01 3.43
N GLN A 40 -2.20 9.89 2.75
CA GLN A 40 -0.95 10.58 3.08
C GLN A 40 -0.73 11.87 2.26
N LYS A 41 -1.64 12.22 1.36
CA LYS A 41 -1.49 13.38 0.47
C LYS A 41 -1.19 14.66 1.24
N GLN A 42 -1.94 14.94 2.31
CA GLN A 42 -1.73 16.13 3.14
C GLN A 42 -0.36 16.15 3.84
N HIS A 43 0.18 14.99 4.21
CA HIS A 43 1.52 14.91 4.80
C HIS A 43 2.62 15.21 3.78
N ILE A 44 2.44 14.75 2.53
CA ILE A 44 3.37 15.09 1.44
C ILE A 44 3.31 16.59 1.13
N GLU A 45 2.12 17.18 1.07
CA GLU A 45 1.95 18.63 0.87
C GLU A 45 2.65 19.42 2.01
N LEU A 46 2.47 19.02 3.27
CA LEU A 46 3.19 19.63 4.39
C LEU A 46 4.72 19.54 4.23
N THR A 47 5.22 18.37 3.81
CA THR A 47 6.66 18.15 3.60
C THR A 47 7.19 19.07 2.50
N ARG A 48 6.45 19.23 1.40
CA ARG A 48 6.77 20.13 0.30
C ARG A 48 6.82 21.59 0.76
N ASP A 49 5.80 22.03 1.50
CA ASP A 49 5.74 23.38 2.05
C ASP A 49 6.93 23.68 2.98
N LEU A 50 7.32 22.73 3.81
CA LEU A 50 8.50 22.85 4.67
C LEU A 50 9.78 22.97 3.85
N ALA A 51 9.98 22.12 2.85
CA ALA A 51 11.13 22.19 1.94
C ALA A 51 11.23 23.56 1.25
N ILE A 52 10.12 24.03 0.67
CA ILE A 52 10.03 25.33 -0.01
C ILE A 52 10.35 26.48 0.95
N ARG A 53 9.81 26.47 2.17
CA ARG A 53 10.08 27.52 3.18
C ARG A 53 11.55 27.55 3.59
N VAL A 54 12.16 26.38 3.81
CA VAL A 54 13.59 26.28 4.14
C VAL A 54 14.43 26.78 2.98
N ASN A 55 14.15 26.34 1.74
CA ASN A 55 14.83 26.79 0.54
C ASN A 55 14.76 28.31 0.32
N ASN A 56 13.58 28.90 0.55
CA ASN A 56 13.39 30.35 0.44
C ASN A 56 14.18 31.13 1.51
N LYS A 57 14.36 30.56 2.70
CA LYS A 57 15.04 31.22 3.81
C LYS A 57 16.54 31.00 3.81
N TYR A 58 17.01 29.82 3.45
CA TYR A 58 18.39 29.37 3.61
C TYR A 58 19.06 28.96 2.30
N GLY A 59 18.30 28.83 1.21
CA GLY A 59 18.86 28.53 -0.11
C GLY A 59 19.78 29.67 -0.59
N ASP A 60 20.88 29.31 -1.23
CA ASP A 60 21.82 30.27 -1.82
C ASP A 60 22.04 29.95 -3.31
N LYS A 61 21.55 30.82 -4.17
CA LYS A 61 21.67 30.69 -5.62
C LYS A 61 23.13 30.71 -6.12
N LYS A 62 24.08 31.08 -5.25
CA LYS A 62 25.53 31.06 -5.56
C LYS A 62 26.13 29.68 -5.31
N THR A 63 25.46 28.81 -4.60
CA THR A 63 25.87 27.42 -4.34
C THR A 63 25.11 26.47 -5.26
N LYS A 64 25.63 25.25 -5.48
CA LYS A 64 24.90 24.25 -6.25
C LYS A 64 23.69 23.68 -5.52
N GLY A 65 23.72 23.65 -4.18
CA GLY A 65 22.69 22.99 -3.37
C GLY A 65 22.44 21.53 -3.77
N VAL A 66 21.39 20.90 -3.27
CA VAL A 66 21.05 19.50 -3.55
C VAL A 66 20.47 19.28 -4.96
N ASP A 67 19.91 20.31 -5.58
CA ASP A 67 19.28 20.28 -6.91
C ASP A 67 20.07 21.00 -8.01
N GLY A 68 21.27 21.44 -7.69
CA GLY A 68 22.10 22.26 -8.61
C GLY A 68 21.64 23.72 -8.76
N LYS A 69 20.61 24.15 -8.04
CA LYS A 69 19.99 25.50 -8.10
C LYS A 69 20.14 26.28 -6.82
N GLY A 70 20.86 25.73 -5.83
CA GLY A 70 21.11 26.37 -4.54
C GLY A 70 20.10 26.05 -3.46
N ASN A 71 19.24 25.08 -3.66
CA ASN A 71 18.28 24.63 -2.63
C ASN A 71 18.95 23.77 -1.56
N VAL A 72 18.46 23.90 -0.33
CA VAL A 72 18.89 23.10 0.83
C VAL A 72 18.25 21.71 0.77
N PHE A 73 16.99 21.63 0.36
CA PHE A 73 16.24 20.37 0.22
C PHE A 73 15.69 20.20 -1.18
N LEU A 74 15.64 18.96 -1.65
CA LEU A 74 14.77 18.58 -2.76
C LEU A 74 13.31 18.76 -2.33
N VAL A 75 12.46 19.22 -3.24
CA VAL A 75 11.01 19.29 -3.01
C VAL A 75 10.39 18.00 -3.50
N PRO A 76 10.00 17.07 -2.61
CA PRO A 76 9.55 15.75 -3.02
C PRO A 76 8.19 15.77 -3.71
N ASP A 77 7.95 14.81 -4.59
CA ASP A 77 6.64 14.55 -5.18
C ASP A 77 6.01 13.26 -4.62
N GLY A 78 4.70 13.31 -4.36
CA GLY A 78 3.94 12.13 -3.97
C GLY A 78 3.51 11.31 -5.19
N ARG A 79 3.85 10.02 -5.21
CA ARG A 79 3.35 9.08 -6.21
C ARG A 79 2.15 8.32 -5.66
N PHE A 80 0.97 8.66 -6.17
CA PHE A 80 -0.30 8.06 -5.77
C PHE A 80 -0.70 7.00 -6.80
N LEU A 81 -0.90 5.78 -6.35
CA LEU A 81 -1.40 4.71 -7.22
C LEU A 81 -2.91 4.88 -7.42
N LYS A 82 -3.38 4.78 -8.66
CA LYS A 82 -4.81 4.83 -8.99
C LYS A 82 -5.50 3.50 -8.67
N GLU A 83 -4.82 2.39 -8.97
CA GLU A 83 -5.31 1.02 -8.76
C GLU A 83 -4.54 0.37 -7.61
N GLY A 84 -5.20 -0.49 -6.83
CA GLY A 84 -4.59 -1.15 -5.67
C GLY A 84 -4.26 -0.23 -4.49
N ALA A 85 -4.64 1.04 -4.55
CA ALA A 85 -4.35 2.02 -3.50
C ALA A 85 -4.90 1.62 -2.11
N ARG A 86 -5.90 0.75 -2.08
CA ARG A 86 -6.53 0.27 -0.85
C ARG A 86 -6.92 -1.19 -0.99
N ILE A 87 -6.09 -2.09 -0.48
CA ILE A 87 -6.42 -3.50 -0.37
C ILE A 87 -7.23 -3.72 0.92
N MET A 88 -8.35 -4.41 0.78
CA MET A 88 -9.27 -4.69 1.88
C MET A 88 -8.97 -6.05 2.52
N ALA A 89 -9.43 -6.24 3.75
CA ALA A 89 -9.30 -7.52 4.45
C ALA A 89 -10.05 -8.63 3.70
N LEU A 90 -9.49 -9.84 3.72
CA LEU A 90 -10.05 -10.97 2.95
C LEU A 90 -11.30 -11.57 3.60
N ASP A 91 -11.44 -11.41 4.90
CA ASP A 91 -12.58 -11.90 5.68
C ASP A 91 -13.67 -10.83 5.90
N ASP A 92 -13.30 -9.56 5.77
CA ASP A 92 -14.22 -8.43 5.90
C ASP A 92 -13.80 -7.31 4.93
N PRO A 93 -14.32 -7.32 3.70
CA PRO A 93 -13.91 -6.37 2.67
C PRO A 93 -14.38 -4.93 2.93
N THR A 94 -15.10 -4.67 4.02
CA THR A 94 -15.43 -3.30 4.46
C THR A 94 -14.27 -2.65 5.23
N LYS A 95 -13.33 -3.46 5.74
CA LYS A 95 -12.16 -3.02 6.50
C LYS A 95 -10.90 -3.08 5.63
N LYS A 96 -9.99 -2.12 5.85
CA LYS A 96 -8.66 -2.15 5.21
C LYS A 96 -7.86 -3.35 5.75
N MET A 97 -7.15 -4.06 4.86
CA MET A 97 -6.18 -5.09 5.26
C MET A 97 -5.18 -4.51 6.27
N SER A 98 -5.01 -5.17 7.40
CA SER A 98 -4.16 -4.67 8.48
C SER A 98 -3.23 -5.75 9.01
N LYS A 99 -1.96 -5.39 9.26
CA LYS A 99 -0.97 -6.27 9.89
C LYS A 99 -1.39 -6.68 11.32
N SER A 100 -2.10 -5.81 12.03
CA SER A 100 -2.55 -6.02 13.41
C SER A 100 -3.95 -6.64 13.53
N ALA A 101 -4.55 -7.12 12.43
CA ALA A 101 -5.84 -7.81 12.51
C ALA A 101 -5.71 -9.11 13.32
N GLU A 102 -6.68 -9.38 14.21
CA GLU A 102 -6.71 -10.57 15.06
C GLU A 102 -6.81 -11.84 14.21
N ASN A 103 -7.67 -11.84 13.19
CA ASN A 103 -7.78 -12.97 12.28
C ASN A 103 -6.59 -12.99 11.31
N VAL A 104 -5.73 -13.98 11.45
CA VAL A 104 -4.54 -14.17 10.59
C VAL A 104 -4.87 -14.45 9.11
N HIS A 105 -6.12 -14.87 8.80
CA HIS A 105 -6.58 -15.10 7.44
C HIS A 105 -7.21 -13.86 6.79
N SER A 106 -7.32 -12.75 7.52
CA SER A 106 -7.80 -11.48 6.97
C SER A 106 -6.79 -10.81 6.04
N ARG A 107 -5.54 -11.27 6.06
CA ARG A 107 -4.42 -10.68 5.31
C ARG A 107 -3.52 -11.73 4.66
N ILE A 108 -2.73 -11.26 3.71
CA ILE A 108 -1.57 -11.97 3.15
C ILE A 108 -0.33 -11.18 3.55
N SER A 109 0.62 -11.84 4.19
CA SER A 109 1.95 -11.29 4.49
C SER A 109 2.95 -11.73 3.42
N LEU A 110 3.93 -10.91 3.13
CA LEU A 110 4.93 -11.18 2.07
C LEU A 110 5.73 -12.48 2.30
N LEU A 111 5.84 -12.90 3.56
CA LEU A 111 6.58 -14.09 3.98
C LEU A 111 5.67 -15.27 4.33
N ASP A 112 4.38 -15.18 4.02
CA ASP A 112 3.45 -16.29 4.31
C ASP A 112 3.77 -17.53 3.47
N GLU A 113 3.54 -18.70 4.07
CA GLU A 113 3.66 -19.97 3.37
C GLU A 113 2.54 -20.14 2.31
N PRO A 114 2.80 -20.79 1.18
CA PRO A 114 1.81 -21.00 0.12
C PRO A 114 0.49 -21.60 0.62
N SER A 115 0.56 -22.53 1.59
CA SER A 115 -0.61 -23.15 2.21
C SER A 115 -1.48 -22.15 2.98
N LYS A 116 -0.87 -21.14 3.62
CA LYS A 116 -1.58 -20.09 4.33
C LYS A 116 -2.21 -19.08 3.37
N ILE A 117 -1.48 -18.68 2.33
CA ILE A 117 -1.98 -17.83 1.24
C ILE A 117 -3.24 -18.47 0.62
N LYS A 118 -3.14 -19.75 0.25
CA LYS A 118 -4.26 -20.52 -0.28
C LYS A 118 -5.47 -20.50 0.66
N LYS A 119 -5.28 -20.80 1.95
CA LYS A 119 -6.37 -20.79 2.93
C LYS A 119 -7.04 -19.43 3.04
N SER A 120 -6.26 -18.34 3.04
CA SER A 120 -6.79 -16.98 3.17
C SER A 120 -7.61 -16.57 1.94
N ILE A 121 -7.10 -16.81 0.72
CA ILE A 121 -7.81 -16.48 -0.52
C ILE A 121 -9.08 -17.34 -0.68
N MET A 122 -8.98 -18.64 -0.43
CA MET A 122 -10.13 -19.55 -0.59
C MET A 122 -11.28 -19.26 0.39
N LYS A 123 -10.97 -18.70 1.57
CA LYS A 123 -11.97 -18.28 2.56
C LYS A 123 -12.61 -16.93 2.28
N ALA A 124 -12.01 -16.08 1.43
CA ALA A 124 -12.61 -14.81 1.06
C ALA A 124 -13.97 -15.05 0.40
N THR A 125 -15.00 -14.39 0.90
CA THR A 125 -16.38 -14.73 0.58
C THR A 125 -17.06 -13.70 -0.30
N ASP A 126 -17.84 -14.21 -1.26
CA ASP A 126 -18.97 -13.56 -1.90
C ASP A 126 -19.97 -14.63 -2.35
N SER A 127 -21.22 -14.27 -2.65
CA SER A 127 -22.33 -15.21 -2.64
C SER A 127 -22.86 -15.68 -3.99
N ASP A 128 -22.57 -15.00 -5.12
CA ASP A 128 -23.25 -15.29 -6.40
C ASP A 128 -22.44 -16.08 -7.43
N GLY A 129 -21.17 -16.34 -7.15
CA GLY A 129 -20.30 -17.15 -8.01
C GLY A 129 -19.80 -16.48 -9.30
N VAL A 130 -20.26 -15.27 -9.63
CA VAL A 130 -19.89 -14.56 -10.86
C VAL A 130 -18.71 -13.61 -10.59
N VAL A 131 -17.61 -13.76 -11.34
CA VAL A 131 -16.43 -12.91 -11.25
C VAL A 131 -16.69 -11.60 -11.98
N LYS A 132 -17.14 -10.60 -11.24
CA LYS A 132 -17.43 -9.25 -11.74
C LYS A 132 -17.13 -8.22 -10.67
N PHE A 133 -16.54 -7.11 -11.07
CA PHE A 133 -16.24 -5.98 -10.19
C PHE A 133 -17.52 -5.19 -9.89
N ASP A 134 -17.85 -5.14 -8.62
CA ASP A 134 -18.92 -4.31 -8.07
C ASP A 134 -18.56 -4.02 -6.61
N ALA A 135 -18.03 -2.84 -6.36
CA ALA A 135 -17.52 -2.49 -5.03
C ALA A 135 -18.63 -2.37 -3.97
N GLU A 136 -19.88 -2.15 -4.37
CA GLU A 136 -21.03 -2.01 -3.47
C GLU A 136 -21.66 -3.35 -3.13
N ASN A 137 -21.92 -4.17 -4.16
CA ASN A 137 -22.67 -5.42 -4.00
C ASN A 137 -21.76 -6.64 -3.87
N LYS A 138 -20.52 -6.55 -4.39
CA LYS A 138 -19.52 -7.63 -4.41
C LYS A 138 -18.16 -7.17 -3.93
N PRO A 139 -18.07 -6.60 -2.73
CA PRO A 139 -16.82 -6.02 -2.24
C PRO A 139 -15.69 -7.05 -2.10
N GLY A 140 -16.00 -8.31 -1.80
CA GLY A 140 -15.02 -9.38 -1.64
C GLY A 140 -14.35 -9.73 -2.97
N VAL A 141 -15.12 -10.07 -4.02
CA VAL A 141 -14.55 -10.39 -5.33
C VAL A 141 -13.89 -9.16 -5.96
N SER A 142 -14.45 -7.97 -5.75
CA SER A 142 -13.85 -6.71 -6.22
C SER A 142 -12.47 -6.48 -5.60
N ASN A 143 -12.30 -6.79 -4.31
CA ASN A 143 -11.01 -6.74 -3.64
C ASN A 143 -10.02 -7.77 -4.21
N LEU A 144 -10.46 -9.00 -4.47
CA LEU A 144 -9.62 -10.03 -5.08
C LEU A 144 -9.21 -9.67 -6.51
N LEU A 145 -10.11 -9.08 -7.30
CA LEU A 145 -9.79 -8.56 -8.65
C LEU A 145 -8.75 -7.46 -8.58
N ASN A 146 -8.84 -6.54 -7.61
CA ASN A 146 -7.81 -5.52 -7.41
C ASN A 146 -6.46 -6.12 -7.05
N ILE A 147 -6.42 -7.13 -6.18
CA ILE A 147 -5.18 -7.83 -5.83
C ILE A 147 -4.58 -8.48 -7.08
N TYR A 148 -5.39 -9.18 -7.86
CA TYR A 148 -4.95 -9.84 -9.10
C TYR A 148 -4.40 -8.83 -10.11
N SER A 149 -5.12 -7.73 -10.32
CA SER A 149 -4.72 -6.63 -11.20
C SER A 149 -3.34 -6.08 -10.83
N VAL A 150 -3.13 -5.78 -9.55
CA VAL A 150 -1.85 -5.26 -9.04
C VAL A 150 -0.70 -6.24 -9.24
N LEU A 151 -0.94 -7.54 -9.00
CA LEU A 151 0.11 -8.56 -9.12
C LEU A 151 0.49 -8.87 -10.57
N THR A 152 -0.46 -8.77 -11.51
CA THR A 152 -0.23 -9.14 -12.92
C THR A 152 -0.05 -7.96 -13.86
N GLY A 153 -0.44 -6.75 -13.44
CA GLY A 153 -0.52 -5.57 -14.30
C GLY A 153 -1.71 -5.60 -15.28
N LYS A 154 -2.57 -6.63 -15.24
CA LYS A 154 -3.79 -6.70 -16.04
C LYS A 154 -4.84 -5.76 -15.47
N THR A 155 -5.64 -5.15 -16.34
CA THR A 155 -6.78 -4.36 -15.90
C THR A 155 -7.89 -5.25 -15.34
N VAL A 156 -8.74 -4.69 -14.49
CA VAL A 156 -9.91 -5.40 -13.96
C VAL A 156 -10.83 -5.90 -15.09
N ALA A 157 -11.02 -5.11 -16.15
CA ALA A 157 -11.85 -5.49 -17.31
C ALA A 157 -11.29 -6.71 -18.06
N GLU A 158 -9.97 -6.79 -18.24
CA GLU A 158 -9.32 -7.97 -18.84
C GLU A 158 -9.51 -9.21 -17.95
N LEU A 159 -9.40 -9.05 -16.62
CA LEU A 159 -9.65 -10.15 -15.70
C LEU A 159 -11.12 -10.62 -15.73
N GLU A 160 -12.08 -9.70 -15.74
CA GLU A 160 -13.50 -10.06 -15.90
C GLU A 160 -13.73 -10.88 -17.15
N THR A 161 -13.15 -10.47 -18.28
CA THR A 161 -13.27 -11.21 -19.56
C THR A 161 -12.62 -12.59 -19.48
N MET A 162 -11.47 -12.74 -18.80
CA MET A 162 -10.81 -14.04 -18.61
C MET A 162 -11.65 -15.04 -17.82
N TYR A 163 -12.49 -14.55 -16.93
CA TYR A 163 -13.33 -15.38 -16.05
C TYR A 163 -14.80 -15.34 -16.42
N GLU A 164 -15.16 -14.82 -17.59
CA GLU A 164 -16.52 -14.89 -18.10
C GLU A 164 -16.95 -16.36 -18.26
N GLY A 165 -18.06 -16.72 -17.62
CA GLY A 165 -18.56 -18.11 -17.58
C GLY A 165 -17.82 -19.06 -16.65
N LYS A 166 -16.79 -18.60 -15.91
CA LYS A 166 -16.09 -19.38 -14.87
C LYS A 166 -16.55 -18.96 -13.47
N GLY A 167 -16.49 -19.89 -12.53
CA GLY A 167 -16.86 -19.63 -11.14
C GLY A 167 -15.72 -19.12 -10.26
N TYR A 168 -16.04 -18.72 -9.03
CA TYR A 168 -15.06 -18.27 -8.03
C TYR A 168 -13.96 -19.29 -7.72
N GLY A 169 -14.26 -20.60 -7.88
CA GLY A 169 -13.29 -21.66 -7.62
C GLY A 169 -12.08 -21.57 -8.54
N ASP A 170 -12.29 -21.38 -9.84
CA ASP A 170 -11.21 -21.27 -10.83
C ASP A 170 -10.47 -19.95 -10.65
N PHE A 171 -11.20 -18.85 -10.54
CA PHE A 171 -10.63 -17.52 -10.26
C PHE A 171 -9.72 -17.51 -9.02
N LYS A 172 -10.18 -18.08 -7.91
CA LYS A 172 -9.39 -18.11 -6.66
C LYS A 172 -8.18 -19.03 -6.75
N LYS A 173 -8.25 -20.14 -7.49
CA LYS A 173 -7.08 -21.00 -7.72
C LYS A 173 -6.00 -20.26 -8.48
N ASP A 174 -6.35 -19.62 -9.59
CA ASP A 174 -5.40 -18.86 -10.40
C ASP A 174 -4.83 -17.68 -9.60
N LEU A 175 -5.66 -16.99 -8.80
CA LEU A 175 -5.19 -15.91 -7.92
C LEU A 175 -4.19 -16.42 -6.87
N VAL A 176 -4.41 -17.62 -6.32
CA VAL A 176 -3.45 -18.24 -5.38
C VAL A 176 -2.11 -18.47 -6.06
N GLU A 177 -2.10 -19.05 -7.26
CA GLU A 177 -0.89 -19.32 -8.03
C GLU A 177 -0.12 -18.03 -8.31
N VAL A 178 -0.80 -17.04 -8.88
CA VAL A 178 -0.22 -15.71 -9.15
C VAL A 178 0.33 -15.05 -7.89
N THR A 179 -0.40 -15.15 -6.77
CA THR A 179 0.06 -14.55 -5.51
C THR A 179 1.32 -15.24 -4.99
N VAL A 180 1.35 -16.57 -5.00
CA VAL A 180 2.51 -17.36 -4.55
C VAL A 180 3.72 -17.06 -5.43
N GLU A 181 3.57 -17.09 -6.75
CA GLU A 181 4.65 -16.80 -7.71
C GLU A 181 5.19 -15.38 -7.56
N SER A 182 4.31 -14.41 -7.39
CA SER A 182 4.71 -12.99 -7.23
C SER A 182 5.47 -12.73 -5.92
N LEU A 183 5.16 -13.47 -4.86
CA LEU A 183 5.79 -13.29 -3.55
C LEU A 183 7.02 -14.18 -3.35
N ALA A 184 7.19 -15.25 -4.11
CA ALA A 184 8.31 -16.18 -3.98
C ALA A 184 9.68 -15.48 -4.07
N PRO A 185 9.97 -14.61 -5.06
CA PRO A 185 11.28 -13.95 -5.15
C PRO A 185 11.59 -13.05 -3.94
N ILE A 186 10.54 -12.44 -3.36
CA ILE A 186 10.70 -11.58 -2.16
C ILE A 186 11.09 -12.44 -0.97
N LYS A 187 10.40 -13.57 -0.78
CA LYS A 187 10.68 -14.53 0.31
C LYS A 187 12.06 -15.13 0.19
N GLU A 188 12.43 -15.62 -0.99
CA GLU A 188 13.76 -16.17 -1.28
C GLU A 188 14.88 -15.17 -0.99
N ARG A 189 14.70 -13.92 -1.44
CA ARG A 189 15.67 -12.86 -1.16
C ARG A 189 15.79 -12.54 0.32
N TYR A 190 14.67 -12.48 1.02
CA TYR A 190 14.64 -12.28 2.46
C TYR A 190 15.39 -13.39 3.19
N GLU A 191 15.12 -14.64 2.86
CA GLU A 191 15.78 -15.80 3.49
C GLU A 191 17.28 -15.84 3.18
N ALA A 192 17.68 -15.53 1.95
CA ALA A 192 19.08 -15.42 1.58
C ALA A 192 19.83 -14.36 2.40
N ILE A 193 19.24 -13.17 2.58
CA ILE A 193 19.85 -12.10 3.39
C ILE A 193 19.86 -12.47 4.88
N ARG A 194 18.76 -13.02 5.39
CA ARG A 194 18.65 -13.40 6.80
C ARG A 194 19.64 -14.48 7.22
N ASN A 195 19.94 -15.39 6.30
CA ASN A 195 20.85 -16.54 6.57
C ASN A 195 22.28 -16.27 6.11
N SER A 196 22.58 -15.10 5.52
CA SER A 196 23.96 -14.69 5.29
C SER A 196 24.61 -14.37 6.63
N GLU A 197 25.66 -15.10 6.96
CA GLU A 197 26.57 -14.74 8.06
C GLU A 197 27.38 -13.52 7.62
N GLU A 198 27.08 -12.33 8.17
CA GLU A 198 27.98 -11.20 8.22
C GLU A 198 28.54 -11.03 9.63
#